data_ee7395a0579262ee82d2c8898e6ab292
#
_entry.id   ee7395a0579262ee82d2c8898e6ab292
#
_cell.length_a   1.000
_cell.length_b   1.000
_cell.length_c   1.000
_cell.angle_alpha   90.00
_cell.angle_beta   90.00
_cell.angle_gamma   90.00
#
_symmetry.space_group_name_H-M   'P 1'
#
loop_
_entity.id
_entity.type
_entity.pdbx_description
1 polymer ?
#
loop_
_entity_poly.entity_id
_entity_poly.type
_entity_poly.pdbx_seq_one_letter_code
_entity_poly.pdbx_strand_id
1 'polypeptide(L)'
;MEKIKLGILQVNHDKSEDIGDKFPDDAHRFRDLFDSLESRFKYRVYMTIGDELPNDINEQDVYLISGSPLSVRDNHSFSNKLYEFIQSCDSQKKPLIGTCFGHQAIAVALGGKVEKSKIEWNVGLEKTNFNNFKPWMLPEKD
;
A
#
# COMPACT_ATOMS: atom_id res chain seq x y z
N MET A 1 5.67 25.86 4.72
CA MET A 1 4.80 24.88 4.01
C MET A 1 4.47 23.76 4.96
N GLU A 2 3.23 23.47 5.12
CA GLU A 2 2.76 22.40 5.98
C GLU A 2 3.14 21.05 5.38
N LYS A 3 3.60 20.12 6.22
CA LYS A 3 4.01 18.77 5.78
C LYS A 3 2.76 17.89 5.66
N ILE A 4 2.69 17.12 4.58
CA ILE A 4 1.67 16.09 4.41
C ILE A 4 1.99 14.91 5.34
N LYS A 5 1.05 14.54 6.19
CA LYS A 5 1.19 13.40 7.08
C LYS A 5 0.82 12.12 6.33
N LEU A 6 1.81 11.26 6.10
CA LEU A 6 1.66 9.97 5.42
C LEU A 6 1.81 8.81 6.40
N GLY A 7 0.74 8.04 6.57
CA GLY A 7 0.76 6.79 7.30
C GLY A 7 1.12 5.62 6.38
N ILE A 8 2.15 4.87 6.73
CA ILE A 8 2.53 3.65 6.00
C ILE A 8 2.06 2.45 6.79
N LEU A 9 1.08 1.73 6.26
CA LEU A 9 0.60 0.46 6.81
C LEU A 9 1.48 -0.65 6.26
N GLN A 10 2.45 -1.08 7.06
CA GLN A 10 3.43 -2.08 6.64
C GLN A 10 2.90 -3.49 6.90
N VAL A 11 2.64 -4.22 5.83
CA VAL A 11 2.16 -5.61 5.83
C VAL A 11 3.24 -6.60 5.40
N ASN A 12 4.47 -6.13 5.28
CA ASN A 12 5.63 -6.95 4.97
C ASN A 12 6.61 -6.92 6.13
N HIS A 13 7.15 -8.08 6.46
CA HIS A 13 8.19 -8.23 7.46
C HIS A 13 9.13 -9.35 7.03
N ASP A 14 10.06 -9.01 6.16
CA ASP A 14 11.08 -9.95 5.74
C ASP A 14 12.20 -9.97 6.78
N LYS A 15 12.23 -11.06 7.55
CA LYS A 15 13.26 -11.35 8.55
C LYS A 15 14.33 -12.30 8.04
N SER A 16 14.33 -12.64 6.75
CA SER A 16 15.38 -13.50 6.21
C SER A 16 16.73 -12.78 6.32
N GLU A 17 17.75 -13.50 6.77
CA GLU A 17 19.12 -12.98 6.88
C GLU A 17 19.65 -12.46 5.53
N ASP A 18 19.17 -13.06 4.44
CA ASP A 18 19.60 -12.69 3.09
C ASP A 18 19.03 -11.36 2.59
N ILE A 19 17.84 -10.98 3.02
CA ILE A 19 17.14 -9.79 2.54
C ILE A 19 17.00 -8.74 3.65
N GLY A 20 16.58 -9.15 4.85
CA GLY A 20 16.30 -8.23 5.94
C GLY A 20 17.49 -7.43 6.42
N ASP A 21 18.69 -8.04 6.39
CA ASP A 21 19.92 -7.39 6.82
C ASP A 21 20.63 -6.59 5.71
N LYS A 22 20.33 -6.86 4.45
CA LYS A 22 21.02 -6.27 3.30
C LYS A 22 20.26 -5.14 2.63
N PHE A 23 18.94 -5.12 2.76
CA PHE A 23 18.08 -4.17 2.06
C PHE A 23 17.18 -3.40 3.02
N PRO A 24 16.92 -2.13 2.74
CA PRO A 24 15.95 -1.37 3.51
C PRO A 24 14.55 -1.99 3.38
N ASP A 25 13.77 -1.92 4.46
CA ASP A 25 12.38 -2.36 4.45
C ASP A 25 11.49 -1.49 3.56
N ASP A 26 10.25 -1.93 3.35
CA ASP A 26 9.33 -1.21 2.47
C ASP A 26 9.05 0.22 2.95
N ALA A 27 8.96 0.43 4.26
CA ALA A 27 8.73 1.77 4.80
C ALA A 27 9.87 2.73 4.45
N HIS A 28 11.11 2.29 4.53
CA HIS A 28 12.28 3.09 4.12
C HIS A 28 12.25 3.40 2.61
N ARG A 29 11.93 2.41 1.78
CA ARG A 29 11.84 2.57 0.32
C ARG A 29 10.77 3.57 -0.07
N PHE A 30 9.61 3.52 0.56
CA PHE A 30 8.54 4.48 0.31
C PHE A 30 8.92 5.89 0.78
N ARG A 31 9.58 6.02 1.93
CA ARG A 31 10.08 7.31 2.40
C ARG A 31 11.07 7.91 1.40
N ASP A 32 12.02 7.13 0.93
CA ASP A 32 13.00 7.59 -0.07
C ASP A 32 12.30 8.03 -1.36
N LEU A 33 11.30 7.28 -1.81
CA LEU A 33 10.52 7.61 -2.98
C LEU A 33 9.77 8.94 -2.82
N PHE A 34 9.05 9.13 -1.72
CA PHE A 34 8.28 10.34 -1.48
C PHE A 34 9.18 11.54 -1.18
N ASP A 35 10.32 11.34 -0.52
CA ASP A 35 11.28 12.41 -0.25
C ASP A 35 11.98 12.92 -1.52
N SER A 36 11.93 12.16 -2.61
CA SER A 36 12.40 12.61 -3.94
C SER A 36 11.43 13.61 -4.60
N LEU A 37 10.21 13.76 -4.10
CA LEU A 37 9.23 14.70 -4.60
C LEU A 37 9.46 16.10 -4.02
N GLU A 38 8.91 17.12 -4.69
CA GLU A 38 8.99 18.51 -4.21
C GLU A 38 8.20 18.76 -2.93
N SER A 39 7.17 17.95 -2.68
CA SER A 39 6.34 18.03 -1.48
C SER A 39 7.06 17.48 -0.25
N ARG A 40 6.77 18.08 0.91
CA ARG A 40 7.34 17.60 2.17
C ARG A 40 6.37 16.68 2.89
N PHE A 41 6.88 15.56 3.35
CA PHE A 41 6.11 14.54 4.07
C PHE A 41 6.59 14.38 5.50
N LYS A 42 5.66 14.00 6.37
CA LYS A 42 5.92 13.49 7.72
C LYS A 42 5.37 12.08 7.81
N TYR A 43 6.22 11.11 8.09
CA TYR A 43 5.88 9.69 8.04
C TYR A 43 5.57 9.13 9.41
N ARG A 44 4.60 8.24 9.45
CA ARG A 44 4.39 7.31 10.54
C ARG A 44 4.18 5.91 9.98
N VAL A 45 4.93 4.93 10.52
CA VAL A 45 4.81 3.53 10.13
C VAL A 45 3.95 2.81 11.16
N TYR A 46 2.96 2.08 10.66
CA TYR A 46 2.12 1.18 11.44
C TYR A 46 2.47 -0.25 11.05
N MET A 47 2.87 -1.06 12.01
CA MET A 47 3.22 -2.47 11.78
C MET A 47 1.96 -3.31 11.68
N THR A 48 1.23 -3.14 10.59
CA THR A 48 -0.07 -3.79 10.36
C THR A 48 0.03 -5.30 10.30
N ILE A 49 1.17 -5.83 9.86
CA ILE A 49 1.45 -7.27 9.95
C ILE A 49 1.42 -7.79 11.40
N GLY A 50 1.66 -6.94 12.38
CA GLY A 50 1.54 -7.19 13.82
C GLY A 50 0.24 -6.64 14.41
N ASP A 51 -0.80 -6.48 13.61
CA ASP A 51 -2.14 -6.00 14.00
C ASP A 51 -2.19 -4.50 14.41
N GLU A 52 -1.14 -3.72 14.17
CA GLU A 52 -1.15 -2.28 14.45
C GLU A 52 -1.83 -1.51 13.30
N LEU A 53 -2.82 -0.72 13.66
CA LEU A 53 -3.53 0.21 12.78
C LEU A 53 -3.71 1.56 13.49
N PRO A 54 -3.96 2.65 12.74
CA PRO A 54 -4.34 3.92 13.35
C PRO A 54 -5.59 3.77 14.24
N ASN A 55 -5.58 4.40 15.41
CA ASN A 55 -6.76 4.46 16.27
C ASN A 55 -7.83 5.39 15.72
N ASP A 56 -7.39 6.44 15.03
CA ASP A 56 -8.25 7.41 14.37
C ASP A 56 -7.76 7.60 12.93
N ILE A 57 -8.67 7.52 11.98
CA ILE A 57 -8.41 7.74 10.55
C ILE A 57 -7.83 9.13 10.26
N ASN A 58 -8.05 10.09 11.14
CA ASN A 58 -7.54 11.45 11.01
C ASN A 58 -6.14 11.67 11.57
N GLU A 59 -5.48 10.63 12.08
CA GLU A 59 -4.08 10.72 12.51
C GLU A 59 -3.15 11.15 11.37
N GLN A 60 -3.47 10.74 10.15
CA GLN A 60 -2.71 11.07 8.94
C GLN A 60 -3.60 11.69 7.87
N ASP A 61 -2.98 12.40 6.93
CA ASP A 61 -3.68 13.01 5.79
C ASP A 61 -3.93 11.99 4.69
N VAL A 62 -3.02 11.03 4.52
CA VAL A 62 -3.07 9.97 3.51
C VAL A 62 -2.46 8.69 4.07
N TYR A 63 -2.92 7.55 3.59
CA TYR A 63 -2.38 6.24 3.96
C TYR A 63 -1.87 5.48 2.74
N LEU A 64 -0.80 4.71 2.95
CA LEU A 64 -0.25 3.79 1.96
C LEU A 64 -0.15 2.40 2.58
N ILE A 65 -0.70 1.40 1.88
CA ILE A 65 -0.58 0.00 2.26
C ILE A 65 0.51 -0.64 1.41
N SER A 66 1.52 -1.18 2.06
CA SER A 66 2.68 -1.77 1.41
C SER A 66 2.36 -3.09 0.68
N GLY A 67 3.30 -3.56 -0.11
CA GLY A 67 3.32 -4.93 -0.60
C GLY A 67 3.57 -5.94 0.51
N SER A 68 3.38 -7.22 0.18
CA SER A 68 3.65 -8.36 1.08
C SER A 68 3.81 -9.62 0.24
N PRO A 69 4.62 -10.60 0.68
CA PRO A 69 4.63 -11.94 0.11
C PRO A 69 3.37 -12.75 0.45
N LEU A 70 2.56 -12.27 1.39
CA LEU A 70 1.29 -12.89 1.79
C LEU A 70 0.24 -12.74 0.70
N SER A 71 -0.75 -13.62 0.70
CA SER A 71 -1.90 -13.55 -0.21
C SER A 71 -3.12 -12.99 0.49
N VAL A 72 -3.84 -12.08 -0.16
CA VAL A 72 -5.14 -11.58 0.32
C VAL A 72 -6.23 -12.66 0.29
N ARG A 73 -6.00 -13.77 -0.42
CA ARG A 73 -6.92 -14.92 -0.45
C ARG A 73 -6.83 -15.78 0.81
N ASP A 74 -5.76 -15.61 1.58
CA ASP A 74 -5.60 -16.26 2.86
C ASP A 74 -6.14 -15.35 3.98
N ASN A 75 -6.57 -15.95 5.07
CA ASN A 75 -7.06 -15.21 6.22
C ASN A 75 -5.91 -14.99 7.21
N HIS A 76 -5.52 -13.74 7.40
CA HIS A 76 -4.50 -13.32 8.35
C HIS A 76 -5.13 -12.65 9.57
N SER A 77 -4.42 -12.60 10.69
CA SER A 77 -4.92 -11.97 11.94
C SER A 77 -5.37 -10.52 11.73
N PHE A 78 -4.64 -9.78 10.89
CA PHE A 78 -4.92 -8.37 10.61
C PHE A 78 -5.94 -8.15 9.48
N SER A 79 -6.34 -9.18 8.73
CA SER A 79 -7.13 -9.00 7.49
C SER A 79 -8.45 -8.26 7.72
N ASN A 80 -9.25 -8.70 8.67
CA ASN A 80 -10.57 -8.09 8.91
C ASN A 80 -10.44 -6.62 9.37
N LYS A 81 -9.54 -6.34 10.29
CA LYS A 81 -9.29 -4.97 10.77
C LYS A 81 -8.77 -4.06 9.65
N LEU A 82 -7.90 -4.59 8.80
CA LEU A 82 -7.40 -3.85 7.64
C LEU A 82 -8.54 -3.53 6.66
N TYR A 83 -9.42 -4.48 6.38
CA TYR A 83 -10.55 -4.26 5.48
C TYR A 83 -11.55 -3.24 6.05
N GLU A 84 -11.85 -3.30 7.33
CA GLU A 84 -12.68 -2.30 8.01
C GLU A 84 -12.04 -0.91 7.94
N PHE A 85 -10.72 -0.82 8.14
CA PHE A 85 -9.97 0.42 8.01
C PHE A 85 -10.04 0.98 6.57
N ILE A 86 -9.86 0.14 5.56
CA ILE A 86 -9.99 0.52 4.14
C ILE A 86 -11.40 1.04 3.84
N GLN A 87 -12.43 0.35 4.31
CA GLN A 87 -13.83 0.77 4.13
C GLN A 87 -14.10 2.12 4.81
N SER A 88 -13.50 2.37 5.97
CA SER A 88 -13.59 3.65 6.66
C SER A 88 -12.88 4.76 5.89
N CYS A 89 -11.72 4.47 5.29
CA CYS A 89 -11.02 5.41 4.41
C CYS A 89 -11.89 5.79 3.21
N ASP A 90 -12.51 4.81 2.55
CA ASP A 90 -13.37 5.05 1.40
C ASP A 90 -14.59 5.88 1.77
N SER A 91 -15.31 5.50 2.82
CA SER A 91 -16.54 6.20 3.25
C SER A 91 -16.28 7.64 3.68
N GLN A 92 -15.13 7.93 4.28
CA GLN A 92 -14.73 9.27 4.71
C GLN A 92 -13.88 10.01 3.67
N LYS A 93 -13.69 9.43 2.48
CA LYS A 93 -12.87 9.97 1.39
C LYS A 93 -11.44 10.31 1.81
N LYS A 94 -10.87 9.50 2.71
CA LYS A 94 -9.47 9.58 3.10
C LYS A 94 -8.61 9.02 1.97
N PRO A 95 -7.65 9.79 1.43
CA PRO A 95 -6.77 9.30 0.38
C PRO A 95 -6.03 8.03 0.81
N LEU A 96 -6.05 7.03 -0.05
CA LEU A 96 -5.50 5.70 0.20
C LEU A 96 -4.76 5.19 -1.02
N ILE A 97 -3.53 4.73 -0.84
CA ILE A 97 -2.67 4.16 -1.87
C ILE A 97 -2.40 2.70 -1.51
N GLY A 98 -2.50 1.81 -2.47
CA GLY A 98 -2.14 0.41 -2.30
C GLY A 98 -1.14 -0.07 -3.33
N THR A 99 -0.11 -0.77 -2.87
CA THR A 99 0.88 -1.39 -3.73
C THR A 99 0.88 -2.90 -3.55
N CYS A 100 0.85 -3.66 -4.66
CA CYS A 100 0.83 -5.12 -4.66
C CYS A 100 -0.26 -5.69 -3.73
N PHE A 101 0.11 -6.29 -2.59
CA PHE A 101 -0.85 -6.76 -1.57
C PHE A 101 -1.83 -5.65 -1.17
N GLY A 102 -1.35 -4.43 -0.94
CA GLY A 102 -2.20 -3.29 -0.58
C GLY A 102 -3.24 -2.96 -1.65
N HIS A 103 -2.86 -3.01 -2.92
CA HIS A 103 -3.79 -2.85 -4.05
C HIS A 103 -4.88 -3.94 -4.02
N GLN A 104 -4.48 -5.19 -3.84
CA GLN A 104 -5.42 -6.31 -3.77
C GLN A 104 -6.33 -6.22 -2.53
N ALA A 105 -5.79 -5.82 -1.39
CA ALA A 105 -6.55 -5.62 -0.16
C ALA A 105 -7.63 -4.54 -0.31
N ILE A 106 -7.31 -3.43 -0.97
CA ILE A 106 -8.28 -2.38 -1.29
C ILE A 106 -9.39 -2.94 -2.19
N ALA A 107 -9.04 -3.70 -3.23
CA ALA A 107 -10.01 -4.29 -4.13
C ALA A 107 -10.98 -5.22 -3.37
N VAL A 108 -10.46 -6.12 -2.54
CA VAL A 108 -11.30 -7.05 -1.74
C VAL A 108 -12.18 -6.29 -0.74
N ALA A 109 -11.61 -5.34 0.00
CA ALA A 109 -12.34 -4.59 1.01
C ALA A 109 -13.50 -3.77 0.45
N LEU A 110 -13.38 -3.31 -0.79
CA LEU A 110 -14.41 -2.51 -1.47
C LEU A 110 -15.33 -3.34 -2.38
N GLY A 111 -15.36 -4.66 -2.20
CA GLY A 111 -16.28 -5.56 -2.91
C GLY A 111 -15.78 -6.08 -4.24
N GLY A 112 -14.53 -5.84 -4.58
CA GLY A 112 -13.88 -6.43 -5.75
C GLY A 112 -13.46 -7.89 -5.51
N LYS A 113 -12.87 -8.50 -6.51
CA LYS A 113 -12.45 -9.90 -6.49
C LYS A 113 -10.99 -10.04 -6.87
N VAL A 114 -10.28 -10.86 -6.11
CA VAL A 114 -8.89 -11.26 -6.38
C VAL A 114 -8.86 -12.77 -6.55
N GLU A 115 -8.44 -13.22 -7.72
CA GLU A 115 -8.37 -14.65 -8.07
C GLU A 115 -6.94 -15.06 -8.42
N LYS A 116 -6.68 -16.36 -8.31
CA LYS A 116 -5.43 -16.93 -8.83
C LYS A 116 -5.41 -16.78 -10.34
N SER A 117 -4.30 -16.29 -10.88
CA SER A 117 -4.10 -16.23 -12.32
C SER A 117 -4.20 -17.64 -12.95
N LYS A 118 -4.80 -17.70 -14.14
CA LYS A 118 -4.81 -18.92 -14.95
C LYS A 118 -3.47 -19.19 -15.64
N ILE A 119 -2.63 -18.16 -15.71
CA ILE A 119 -1.24 -18.21 -16.18
C ILE A 119 -0.37 -18.50 -14.96
N GLU A 120 0.63 -19.37 -15.07
CA GLU A 120 1.45 -19.76 -13.93
C GLU A 120 2.21 -18.55 -13.36
N TRP A 121 3.34 -18.23 -13.88
CA TRP A 121 4.12 -17.08 -13.42
C TRP A 121 4.30 -16.08 -14.55
N ASN A 122 4.02 -14.82 -14.25
CA ASN A 122 4.28 -13.70 -15.14
C ASN A 122 5.48 -12.92 -14.59
N VAL A 123 6.65 -13.18 -15.15
CA VAL A 123 7.92 -12.57 -14.73
C VAL A 123 8.62 -11.98 -15.94
N GLY A 124 8.93 -10.71 -15.89
CA GLY A 124 9.62 -10.00 -16.95
C GLY A 124 9.17 -8.57 -17.13
N LEU A 125 9.55 -7.99 -18.25
CA LEU A 125 9.12 -6.65 -18.66
C LEU A 125 7.82 -6.75 -19.44
N GLU A 126 6.80 -6.08 -18.97
CA GLU A 126 5.53 -5.94 -19.67
C GLU A 126 5.22 -4.48 -19.97
N LYS A 127 4.65 -4.26 -21.14
CA LYS A 127 4.10 -2.95 -21.50
C LYS A 127 2.73 -2.79 -20.86
N THR A 128 2.61 -1.82 -19.97
CA THR A 128 1.33 -1.48 -19.34
C THR A 128 0.65 -0.36 -20.14
N ASN A 129 -0.60 -0.57 -20.50
CA ASN A 129 -1.42 0.46 -21.12
C ASN A 129 -2.40 1.00 -20.07
N PHE A 130 -2.50 2.33 -19.98
CA PHE A 130 -3.46 2.98 -19.14
C PHE A 130 -4.75 3.24 -19.92
N ASN A 131 -5.82 2.58 -19.48
CA ASN A 131 -7.16 2.89 -19.94
C ASN A 131 -7.79 3.89 -18.95
N ASN A 132 -8.51 4.90 -19.43
CA ASN A 132 -9.13 5.91 -18.57
C ASN A 132 -8.15 6.72 -17.73
N PHE A 133 -7.20 7.38 -18.40
CA PHE A 133 -6.25 8.29 -17.77
C PHE A 133 -6.99 9.35 -16.94
N LYS A 134 -6.58 9.54 -15.71
CA LYS A 134 -7.19 10.52 -14.78
C LYS A 134 -6.29 11.76 -14.65
N PRO A 135 -6.87 12.94 -14.38
CA PRO A 135 -6.08 14.18 -14.26
C PRO A 135 -4.96 14.18 -13.23
N TRP A 136 -5.04 13.29 -12.24
CA TRP A 136 -4.02 13.14 -11.20
C TRP A 136 -2.88 12.18 -11.60
N MET A 137 -3.02 11.46 -12.71
CA MET A 137 -1.96 10.58 -13.23
C MET A 137 -0.98 11.41 -14.05
N LEU A 138 0.16 11.75 -13.47
CA LEU A 138 1.19 12.58 -14.10
C LEU A 138 2.55 11.86 -14.07
N PRO A 139 3.46 12.16 -15.03
CA PRO A 139 3.21 12.90 -16.25
C PRO A 139 2.38 12.07 -17.25
N GLU A 140 1.54 12.77 -18.00
CA GLU A 140 0.88 12.17 -19.15
C GLU A 140 1.98 11.82 -20.17
N LYS A 141 2.15 10.53 -20.39
CA LYS A 141 3.07 10.03 -21.42
C LYS A 141 2.26 9.34 -22.50
N ASP A 142 2.43 9.80 -23.71
CA ASP A 142 1.90 9.20 -24.92
C ASP A 142 2.40 7.76 -25.14
#